data_9bab761b16cfa586f8687cb6cebaf3c4
#
_entry.id   9bab761b16cfa586f8687cb6cebaf3c4
#
_cell.length_a   1.000
_cell.length_b   1.000
_cell.length_c   1.000
_cell.angle_alpha   90.00
_cell.angle_beta   90.00
_cell.angle_gamma   90.00
#
_symmetry.space_group_name_H-M   'P 1'
#
loop_
_entity.id
_entity.type
_entity.pdbx_description
1 polymer ?
#
loop_
_entity_poly.entity_id
_entity_poly.type
_entity_poly.pdbx_seq_one_letter_code
_entity_poly.pdbx_strand_id
1 'polypeptide(L)'
;MDFACELNIPLLTTRHAEIVYNTVRIDREPKKNVQRIEKLNNNILNVRFEAEEAKFIRVAVESYLEKINSILRTIQRFDPNL
;
A
#
# COMPACT_ATOMS: atom_id res chain seq x y z
N MET A 1 3.35 19.37 -4.23
CA MET A 1 2.11 19.18 -3.49
C MET A 1 2.33 19.49 -2.02
N ASP A 2 1.33 20.05 -1.37
CA ASP A 2 1.53 20.67 -0.05
C ASP A 2 1.53 19.69 1.11
N PHE A 3 0.92 18.53 0.93
CA PHE A 3 0.84 17.52 1.99
C PHE A 3 1.40 16.21 1.53
N ALA A 4 2.03 15.51 2.46
CA ALA A 4 2.58 14.19 2.19
C ALA A 4 2.43 13.30 3.42
N CYS A 5 2.25 12.01 3.17
CA CYS A 5 2.22 10.99 4.22
C CYS A 5 3.03 9.81 3.74
N GLU A 6 3.91 9.31 4.59
CA GLU A 6 4.75 8.18 4.25
C GLU A 6 4.50 7.05 5.24
N LEU A 7 4.29 5.85 4.70
CA LEU A 7 4.04 4.66 5.48
C LEU A 7 5.13 3.63 5.23
N ASN A 8 5.59 2.99 6.29
CA ASN A 8 6.48 1.85 6.20
C ASN A 8 5.73 0.64 6.74
N ILE A 9 5.42 -0.30 5.87
CA ILE A 9 4.59 -1.45 6.21
C ILE A 9 5.46 -2.70 6.20
N PRO A 10 5.85 -3.20 7.38
CA PRO A 10 6.62 -4.45 7.44
C PRO A 10 5.69 -5.64 7.22
N LEU A 11 6.12 -6.57 6.39
CA LEU A 11 5.39 -7.79 6.09
C LEU A 11 6.16 -8.98 6.65
N LEU A 12 5.47 -10.11 6.84
CA LEU A 12 6.07 -11.26 7.51
C LEU A 12 7.27 -11.83 6.75
N THR A 13 7.19 -11.88 5.44
CA THR A 13 8.26 -12.45 4.62
C THR A 13 8.49 -11.58 3.39
N THR A 14 9.64 -11.77 2.76
CA THR A 14 9.95 -11.11 1.49
C THR A 14 8.95 -11.52 0.41
N ARG A 15 8.53 -12.78 0.41
CA ARG A 15 7.54 -13.28 -0.56
C ARG A 15 6.20 -12.59 -0.39
N HIS A 16 5.71 -12.42 0.85
CA HIS A 16 4.48 -11.67 1.10
C HIS A 16 4.60 -10.25 0.59
N ALA A 17 5.73 -9.62 0.86
CA ALA A 17 5.97 -8.25 0.43
C ALA A 17 5.95 -8.12 -1.09
N GLU A 18 6.55 -9.06 -1.81
CA GLU A 18 6.55 -9.05 -3.26
C GLU A 18 5.14 -9.21 -3.82
N ILE A 19 4.34 -10.12 -3.26
CA ILE A 19 2.97 -10.34 -3.70
C ILE A 19 2.13 -9.08 -3.49
N VAL A 20 2.22 -8.49 -2.31
CA VAL A 20 1.48 -7.27 -2.00
C VAL A 20 1.91 -6.13 -2.92
N TYR A 21 3.21 -5.92 -3.05
CA TYR A 21 3.76 -4.85 -3.89
C TYR A 21 3.31 -5.00 -5.35
N ASN A 22 3.42 -6.20 -5.91
CA ASN A 22 3.06 -6.43 -7.31
C ASN A 22 1.56 -6.26 -7.54
N THR A 23 0.75 -6.56 -6.54
CA THR A 23 -0.70 -6.39 -6.64
C THR A 23 -1.10 -4.92 -6.56
N VAL A 24 -0.59 -4.18 -5.57
CA VAL A 24 -1.01 -2.79 -5.35
C VAL A 24 -0.44 -1.83 -6.40
N ARG A 25 0.73 -2.12 -6.95
CA ARG A 25 1.32 -1.22 -7.95
C ARG A 25 0.54 -1.20 -9.26
N ILE A 26 -0.18 -2.27 -9.56
CA ILE A 26 -1.01 -2.35 -10.76
C ILE A 26 -2.31 -1.58 -10.55
N ASP A 27 -2.81 -1.59 -9.32
CA ASP A 27 -4.06 -0.94 -8.97
C ASP A 27 -3.83 0.55 -8.75
N ARG A 28 -4.07 1.34 -9.76
CA ARG A 28 -3.81 2.78 -9.72
C ARG A 28 -4.80 3.51 -8.86
N GLU A 29 -4.32 4.57 -8.20
CA GLU A 29 -5.19 5.46 -7.44
C GLU A 29 -6.16 6.13 -8.43
N PRO A 30 -7.48 5.96 -8.24
CA PRO A 30 -8.46 6.53 -9.17
C PRO A 30 -8.63 8.03 -9.05
N LYS A 31 -8.12 8.63 -7.98
CA LYS A 31 -8.31 10.06 -7.72
C LYS A 31 -7.15 10.86 -8.28
N LYS A 32 -7.48 11.87 -9.09
CA LYS A 32 -6.48 12.73 -9.74
C LYS A 32 -5.72 13.60 -8.73
N ASN A 33 -6.27 13.76 -7.52
CA ASN A 33 -5.74 14.70 -6.54
C ASN A 33 -4.69 14.09 -5.63
N VAL A 34 -4.36 12.81 -5.80
CA VAL A 34 -3.40 12.11 -4.95
C VAL A 34 -2.37 11.40 -5.82
N GLN A 35 -1.11 11.60 -5.50
CA GLN A 35 -0.02 10.81 -6.08
C GLN A 35 0.41 9.76 -5.08
N ARG A 36 0.73 8.58 -5.58
CA ARG A 36 1.17 7.45 -4.76
C ARG A 36 2.46 6.89 -5.34
N ILE A 37 3.49 6.83 -4.51
CA ILE A 37 4.79 6.30 -4.89
C ILE A 37 5.09 5.13 -3.98
N GLU A 38 5.37 3.96 -4.56
CA GLU A 38 5.60 2.74 -3.82
C GLU A 38 7.01 2.21 -4.07
N LYS A 39 7.66 1.78 -3.00
CA LYS A 39 8.98 1.17 -3.06
C LYS A 39 9.00 -0.07 -2.18
N LEU A 40 9.68 -1.10 -2.64
CA LEU A 40 9.84 -2.32 -1.87
C LEU A 40 11.30 -2.48 -1.50
N ASN A 41 11.56 -2.66 -0.20
CA ASN A 41 12.90 -2.92 0.32
C ASN A 41 12.82 -4.14 1.23
N ASN A 42 13.27 -5.28 0.72
CA ASN A 42 13.17 -6.58 1.40
C ASN A 42 11.70 -6.89 1.75
N ASN A 43 11.38 -6.92 3.06
CA ASN A 43 10.02 -7.20 3.50
C ASN A 43 9.26 -5.95 3.94
N ILE A 44 9.80 -4.77 3.64
CA ILE A 44 9.17 -3.51 4.02
C ILE A 44 8.65 -2.80 2.78
N LEU A 45 7.34 -2.56 2.76
CA LEU A 45 6.70 -1.79 1.71
C LEU A 45 6.64 -0.33 2.15
N ASN A 46 7.30 0.54 1.40
CA ASN A 46 7.27 1.97 1.64
C ASN A 46 6.31 2.62 0.65
N VAL A 47 5.37 3.39 1.17
CA VAL A 47 4.37 4.08 0.36
C VAL A 47 4.34 5.55 0.75
N ARG A 48 4.47 6.42 -0.24
CA ARG A 48 4.35 7.85 -0.05
C ARG A 48 3.15 8.38 -0.80
N PHE A 49 2.28 9.09 -0.10
CA PHE A 49 1.13 9.78 -0.68
C PHE A 49 1.39 11.28 -0.67
N GLU A 50 1.05 11.94 -1.77
CA GLU A 50 1.17 13.39 -1.88
C GLU A 50 -0.12 13.96 -2.44
N ALA A 51 -0.58 15.06 -1.85
CA ALA A 51 -1.80 15.74 -2.28
C ALA A 51 -1.77 17.20 -1.88
N GLU A 52 -2.65 17.99 -2.48
CA GLU A 52 -2.79 19.41 -2.14
C GLU A 52 -3.63 19.63 -0.88
N GLU A 53 -4.45 18.65 -0.50
CA GLU A 53 -5.29 18.75 0.69
C GLU A 53 -5.17 17.48 1.53
N ALA A 54 -5.10 17.68 2.85
CA ALA A 54 -4.92 16.58 3.79
C ALA A 54 -6.06 15.57 3.74
N LYS A 55 -7.28 16.01 3.46
CA LYS A 55 -8.45 15.11 3.41
C LYS A 55 -8.30 14.03 2.33
N PHE A 56 -7.65 14.36 1.22
CA PHE A 56 -7.44 13.39 0.15
C PHE A 56 -6.43 12.32 0.56
N ILE A 57 -5.40 12.72 1.31
CA ILE A 57 -4.41 11.77 1.82
C ILE A 57 -5.07 10.81 2.80
N ARG A 58 -5.91 11.30 3.70
CA ARG A 58 -6.59 10.46 4.69
C ARG A 58 -7.40 9.36 4.00
N VAL A 59 -8.21 9.73 3.02
CA VAL A 59 -9.03 8.77 2.29
C VAL A 59 -8.16 7.78 1.54
N ALA A 60 -7.11 8.24 0.90
CA ALA A 60 -6.21 7.38 0.14
C ALA A 60 -5.50 6.37 1.04
N VAL A 61 -5.03 6.80 2.21
CA VAL A 61 -4.35 5.92 3.16
C VAL A 61 -5.31 4.85 3.68
N GLU A 62 -6.53 5.24 4.07
CA GLU A 62 -7.51 4.28 4.55
C GLU A 62 -7.85 3.24 3.50
N SER A 63 -8.08 3.67 2.28
CA SER A 63 -8.38 2.77 1.16
C SER A 63 -7.23 1.83 0.87
N TYR A 64 -6.00 2.35 0.92
CA TYR A 64 -4.81 1.56 0.66
C TYR A 64 -4.62 0.46 1.71
N LEU A 65 -4.78 0.81 2.99
CA LEU A 65 -4.64 -0.15 4.08
C LEU A 65 -5.72 -1.24 4.01
N GLU A 66 -6.93 -0.91 3.60
CA GLU A 66 -7.98 -1.89 3.38
C GLU A 66 -7.60 -2.87 2.27
N LYS A 67 -7.01 -2.38 1.18
CA LYS A 67 -6.55 -3.24 0.09
C LYS A 67 -5.47 -4.20 0.57
N ILE A 68 -4.50 -3.70 1.33
CA ILE A 68 -3.43 -4.54 1.86
C ILE A 68 -3.99 -5.61 2.77
N ASN A 69 -4.91 -5.26 3.67
CA ASN A 69 -5.55 -6.23 4.54
C ASN A 69 -6.29 -7.30 3.75
N SER A 70 -6.99 -6.92 2.70
CA SER A 70 -7.71 -7.85 1.84
C SER A 70 -6.75 -8.82 1.14
N ILE A 71 -5.63 -8.30 0.64
CA ILE A 71 -4.62 -9.14 -0.02
C ILE A 71 -4.03 -10.14 0.98
N LEU A 72 -3.68 -9.67 2.18
CA LEU A 72 -3.10 -10.54 3.21
C LEU A 72 -4.07 -11.63 3.65
N ARG A 73 -5.35 -11.31 3.78
CA ARG A 73 -6.37 -12.33 4.10
C ARG A 73 -6.47 -13.37 3.00
N THR A 74 -6.39 -12.96 1.76
CA THR A 74 -6.41 -13.87 0.63
C THR A 74 -5.20 -14.79 0.65
N ILE A 75 -4.01 -14.25 0.91
CA ILE A 75 -2.79 -15.05 1.03
C ILE A 75 -2.93 -16.08 2.14
N GLN A 76 -3.42 -15.68 3.31
CA GLN A 76 -3.59 -16.58 4.43
C GLN A 76 -4.59 -17.69 4.13
N ARG A 77 -5.65 -17.39 3.38
CA ARG A 77 -6.65 -18.38 3.02
C ARG A 77 -6.09 -19.45 2.11
N PHE A 78 -5.26 -19.08 1.16
CA PHE A 78 -4.71 -20.03 0.18
C PHE A 78 -3.39 -20.64 0.61
N ASP A 79 -2.71 -20.04 1.58
CA ASP A 79 -1.44 -20.54 2.07
C ASP A 79 -1.31 -20.25 3.58
N PRO A 80 -2.02 -21.05 4.41
CA PRO A 80 -2.04 -20.79 5.86
C PRO A 80 -0.69 -20.99 6.55
N ASN A 81 0.29 -21.58 5.86
CA ASN A 81 1.61 -21.82 6.42
C ASN A 81 2.58 -20.63 6.21
N LEU A 82 2.12 -19.61 5.54
CA LEU A 82 2.94 -18.41 5.31
C LEU A 82 2.74 -17.33 6.40
#